data_49958fcbfe726bed4a83aea70da73cd1
#
_entry.id   49958fcbfe726bed4a83aea70da73cd1
#
_cell.length_a   1.000
_cell.length_b   1.000
_cell.length_c   1.000
_cell.angle_alpha   90.00
_cell.angle_beta   90.00
_cell.angle_gamma   90.00
#
_symmetry.space_group_name_H-M   'P 1'
#
loop_
_entity.id
_entity.type
_entity.pdbx_description
1 polymer ?
#
loop_
_entity_poly.entity_id
_entity_poly.type
_entity_poly.pdbx_seq_one_letter_code
_entity_poly.pdbx_strand_id
1 'polypeptide(L)'
;LEESKAITIMRHVFFEMALLGTGILKGPFTDLKEYHSFDSGEDDEGNEINVHVKKLKSTPSIEAVSCWDFYPDPNATSIHDCDYVIQRHSYNKQQFEDLAEKPMFNAEAVKECLEMGPNYQTRGFESSLYDRENITSIYKNRFEVLEYWGIIDRKTADECGLLYETTGDVVSINAWICGNKVLRMVENPFSPTRLPYLVCPYELNPYQFFGVGIPENMEDSQMVMNGHARMAIDNLALAGNLVFDVDETMLVPGQDMKVFPGKIFRRQSG
;
A
#
# COMPACT_ATOMS: atom_id res chain seq x y z
N LEU A 1 4.59 -12.82 -19.43
CA LEU A 1 3.69 -12.83 -18.26
C LEU A 1 4.30 -13.61 -17.08
N GLU A 2 4.91 -14.75 -17.31
CA GLU A 2 5.53 -15.58 -16.26
C GLU A 2 6.81 -14.93 -15.70
N GLU A 3 7.68 -14.43 -16.56
CA GLU A 3 8.96 -13.82 -16.17
C GLU A 3 8.78 -12.53 -15.33
N SER A 4 7.76 -11.74 -15.61
CA SER A 4 7.43 -10.52 -14.87
C SER A 4 6.58 -10.76 -13.62
N LYS A 5 6.18 -12.01 -13.33
CA LYS A 5 5.21 -12.35 -12.28
C LYS A 5 3.91 -11.53 -12.37
N ALA A 6 3.54 -11.11 -13.59
CA ALA A 6 2.45 -10.20 -13.85
C ALA A 6 1.12 -10.66 -13.25
N ILE A 7 0.81 -11.96 -13.30
CA ILE A 7 -0.43 -12.51 -12.73
C ILE A 7 -0.51 -12.27 -11.22
N THR A 8 0.59 -12.45 -10.50
CA THR A 8 0.62 -12.23 -9.04
C THR A 8 0.45 -10.75 -8.72
N ILE A 9 1.15 -9.88 -9.46
CA ILE A 9 1.06 -8.43 -9.30
C ILE A 9 -0.36 -7.93 -9.62
N MET A 10 -0.95 -8.39 -10.72
CA MET A 10 -2.32 -8.03 -11.08
C MET A 10 -3.36 -8.48 -10.04
N ARG A 11 -3.16 -9.64 -9.38
CA ARG A 11 -4.03 -10.06 -8.27
C ARG A 11 -4.02 -9.06 -7.12
N HIS A 12 -2.85 -8.51 -6.76
CA HIS A 12 -2.75 -7.45 -5.75
C HIS A 12 -3.50 -6.19 -6.19
N VAL A 13 -3.28 -5.76 -7.42
CA VAL A 13 -3.96 -4.58 -7.99
C VAL A 13 -5.49 -4.76 -7.97
N PHE A 14 -6.00 -5.91 -8.40
CA PHE A 14 -7.44 -6.19 -8.40
C PHE A 14 -8.01 -6.29 -6.98
N PHE A 15 -7.24 -6.84 -6.03
CA PHE A 15 -7.66 -6.89 -4.64
C PHE A 15 -7.76 -5.49 -4.04
N GLU A 16 -6.74 -4.64 -4.21
CA GLU A 16 -6.79 -3.25 -3.76
C GLU A 16 -7.91 -2.46 -4.47
N MET A 17 -8.10 -2.67 -5.76
CA MET A 17 -9.18 -2.07 -6.52
C MET A 17 -10.56 -2.39 -5.92
N ALA A 18 -10.81 -3.65 -5.57
CA ALA A 18 -12.07 -4.05 -4.95
C ALA A 18 -12.21 -3.52 -3.52
N LEU A 19 -11.12 -3.49 -2.74
CA LEU A 19 -11.12 -3.10 -1.34
C LEU A 19 -11.13 -1.58 -1.15
N LEU A 20 -10.25 -0.88 -1.84
CA LEU A 20 -10.01 0.57 -1.68
C LEU A 20 -10.61 1.41 -2.80
N GLY A 21 -11.24 0.77 -3.79
CA GLY A 21 -11.90 1.44 -4.91
C GLY A 21 -10.99 1.77 -6.09
N THR A 22 -9.66 1.61 -5.97
CA THR A 22 -8.73 1.94 -7.07
C THR A 22 -7.54 1.00 -7.06
N GLY A 23 -7.24 0.44 -8.22
CA GLY A 23 -6.03 -0.34 -8.44
C GLY A 23 -5.02 0.46 -9.25
N ILE A 24 -3.76 0.43 -8.84
CA ILE A 24 -2.69 1.19 -9.46
C ILE A 24 -1.56 0.25 -9.86
N LEU A 25 -1.18 0.32 -11.12
CA LEU A 25 -0.09 -0.42 -11.72
C LEU A 25 0.94 0.55 -12.26
N LYS A 26 2.22 0.32 -11.93
CA LYS A 26 3.34 1.09 -12.46
C LYS A 26 4.10 0.27 -13.48
N GLY A 27 4.48 0.89 -14.59
CA GLY A 27 5.27 0.28 -15.65
C GLY A 27 4.57 0.25 -17.00
N PRO A 28 5.08 -0.53 -17.97
CA PRO A 28 6.18 -1.49 -17.84
C PRO A 28 7.56 -0.82 -17.86
N PHE A 29 8.48 -1.35 -17.06
CA PHE A 29 9.89 -0.98 -17.09
C PHE A 29 10.73 -2.13 -17.61
N THR A 30 11.92 -1.83 -18.10
CA THR A 30 12.92 -2.84 -18.45
C THR A 30 13.84 -3.06 -17.26
N ASP A 31 13.82 -4.27 -16.71
CA ASP A 31 14.71 -4.69 -15.63
C ASP A 31 15.78 -5.62 -16.19
N LEU A 32 17.04 -5.31 -15.88
CA LEU A 32 18.20 -6.13 -16.28
C LEU A 32 18.49 -7.13 -15.18
N LYS A 33 18.21 -8.38 -15.44
CA LYS A 33 18.51 -9.47 -14.48
C LYS A 33 19.72 -10.27 -14.94
N GLU A 34 20.64 -10.46 -14.01
CA GLU A 34 21.72 -11.42 -14.19
C GLU A 34 21.17 -12.84 -14.00
N TYR A 35 21.48 -13.72 -14.93
CA TYR A 35 21.23 -15.14 -14.78
C TYR A 35 22.49 -15.93 -15.07
N HIS A 36 22.63 -17.03 -14.35
CA HIS A 36 23.73 -17.93 -14.50
C HIS A 36 23.39 -18.99 -15.55
N SER A 37 24.22 -19.11 -16.57
CA SER A 37 24.11 -20.13 -17.63
C SER A 37 25.41 -20.91 -17.69
N PHE A 38 25.30 -22.15 -18.15
CA PHE A 38 26.46 -22.95 -18.49
C PHE A 38 26.53 -23.04 -20.01
N ASP A 39 27.59 -22.52 -20.57
CA ASP A 39 27.86 -22.64 -22.01
C ASP A 39 28.95 -23.65 -22.24
N SER A 40 28.88 -24.37 -23.37
CA SER A 40 29.94 -25.30 -23.77
C SER A 40 31.21 -24.52 -24.14
N GLY A 41 32.26 -24.75 -23.43
CA GLY A 41 33.63 -24.28 -23.73
C GLY A 41 34.56 -25.45 -24.01
N GLU A 42 35.70 -25.18 -24.64
CA GLU A 42 36.76 -26.15 -24.82
C GLU A 42 37.87 -25.87 -23.82
N ASP A 43 38.41 -26.93 -23.19
CA ASP A 43 39.60 -26.86 -22.36
C ASP A 43 40.85 -26.79 -23.24
N ASP A 44 41.99 -26.40 -22.67
CA ASP A 44 43.29 -26.33 -23.37
C ASP A 44 43.69 -27.67 -24.02
N GLU A 45 43.08 -28.78 -23.58
CA GLU A 45 43.25 -30.13 -24.12
C GLU A 45 42.20 -30.52 -25.18
N GLY A 46 41.26 -29.59 -25.56
CA GLY A 46 40.23 -29.83 -26.56
C GLY A 46 39.00 -30.62 -26.08
N ASN A 47 38.82 -30.76 -24.76
CA ASN A 47 37.62 -31.41 -24.21
C ASN A 47 36.50 -30.38 -24.00
N GLU A 48 35.26 -30.79 -24.28
CA GLU A 48 34.09 -29.96 -23.96
C GLU A 48 33.91 -29.85 -22.45
N ILE A 49 33.96 -28.62 -21.96
CA ILE A 49 33.68 -28.29 -20.54
C ILE A 49 32.51 -27.30 -20.45
N ASN A 50 31.74 -27.45 -19.39
CA ASN A 50 30.69 -26.46 -19.07
C ASN A 50 31.30 -25.27 -18.34
N VAL A 51 31.37 -24.13 -19.02
CA VAL A 51 31.86 -22.88 -18.44
C VAL A 51 30.68 -22.09 -17.86
N HIS A 52 30.80 -21.69 -16.61
CA HIS A 52 29.83 -20.83 -15.96
C HIS A 52 29.94 -19.41 -16.52
N VAL A 53 28.85 -18.95 -17.16
CA VAL A 53 28.77 -17.62 -17.75
C VAL A 53 27.60 -16.82 -17.13
N LYS A 54 27.88 -15.57 -16.74
CA LYS A 54 26.87 -14.62 -16.33
C LYS A 54 26.33 -13.92 -17.57
N LYS A 55 25.03 -14.03 -17.81
CA LYS A 55 24.33 -13.35 -18.91
C LYS A 55 23.34 -12.36 -18.35
N LEU A 56 23.27 -11.18 -18.98
CA LEU A 56 22.25 -10.17 -18.68
C LEU A 56 21.03 -10.41 -19.56
N LYS A 57 19.87 -10.52 -18.95
CA LYS A 57 18.59 -10.63 -19.65
C LYS A 57 17.71 -9.44 -19.31
N SER A 58 17.25 -8.76 -20.35
CA SER A 58 16.23 -7.71 -20.23
C SER A 58 14.86 -8.35 -20.05
N THR A 59 14.20 -8.07 -18.93
CA THR A 59 12.87 -8.56 -18.61
C THR A 59 11.92 -7.40 -18.35
N PRO A 60 10.67 -7.45 -18.87
CA PRO A 60 9.69 -6.44 -18.53
C PRO A 60 9.30 -6.58 -17.04
N SER A 61 9.31 -5.49 -16.32
CA SER A 61 8.92 -5.41 -14.91
C SER A 61 7.72 -4.48 -14.77
N ILE A 62 6.78 -4.89 -13.92
CA ILE A 62 5.63 -4.10 -13.50
C ILE A 62 5.56 -4.13 -11.97
N GLU A 63 4.99 -3.10 -11.37
CA GLU A 63 4.87 -2.96 -9.93
C GLU A 63 3.42 -2.61 -9.56
N ALA A 64 2.86 -3.27 -8.53
CA ALA A 64 1.62 -2.85 -7.91
C ALA A 64 1.92 -1.72 -6.92
N VAL A 65 1.23 -0.62 -7.06
CA VAL A 65 1.39 0.54 -6.17
C VAL A 65 0.16 0.63 -5.29
N SER A 66 0.36 0.70 -3.97
CA SER A 66 -0.76 0.86 -3.05
C SER A 66 -1.34 2.26 -3.15
N CYS A 67 -2.68 2.37 -3.08
CA CYS A 67 -3.38 3.66 -3.02
C CYS A 67 -2.87 4.53 -1.87
N TRP A 68 -2.39 3.92 -0.79
CA TRP A 68 -1.85 4.64 0.37
C TRP A 68 -0.48 5.27 0.12
N ASP A 69 0.26 4.80 -0.88
CA ASP A 69 1.59 5.28 -1.24
C ASP A 69 1.58 6.11 -2.54
N PHE A 70 0.40 6.43 -3.03
CA PHE A 70 0.21 7.12 -4.29
C PHE A 70 -0.50 8.46 -4.08
N TYR A 71 0.14 9.54 -4.43
CA TYR A 71 -0.33 10.91 -4.26
C TYR A 71 -0.42 11.60 -5.63
N PRO A 72 -1.58 11.55 -6.29
CA PRO A 72 -1.81 12.26 -7.55
C PRO A 72 -2.03 13.76 -7.31
N ASP A 73 -2.04 14.52 -8.39
CA ASP A 73 -2.44 15.91 -8.36
C ASP A 73 -3.88 16.04 -7.79
N PRO A 74 -4.09 16.85 -6.73
CA PRO A 74 -5.41 17.03 -6.13
C PRO A 74 -6.48 17.61 -7.05
N ASN A 75 -6.09 18.30 -8.12
CA ASN A 75 -7.01 18.89 -9.08
C ASN A 75 -7.43 17.94 -10.19
N ALA A 76 -6.72 16.82 -10.34
CA ALA A 76 -6.99 15.85 -11.40
C ALA A 76 -8.08 14.86 -11.01
N THR A 77 -8.91 14.48 -11.96
CA THR A 77 -9.91 13.41 -11.83
C THR A 77 -9.48 12.10 -12.48
N SER A 78 -8.43 12.15 -13.30
CA SER A 78 -7.85 10.98 -13.95
C SER A 78 -6.34 11.11 -14.05
N ILE A 79 -5.66 9.98 -14.27
CA ILE A 79 -4.20 9.98 -14.45
C ILE A 79 -3.74 10.79 -15.68
N HIS A 80 -4.62 10.95 -16.67
CA HIS A 80 -4.31 11.69 -17.90
C HIS A 80 -4.32 13.20 -17.68
N ASP A 81 -5.05 13.67 -16.67
CA ASP A 81 -5.19 15.09 -16.32
C ASP A 81 -4.16 15.52 -15.26
N CYS A 82 -3.42 14.56 -14.69
CA CYS A 82 -2.40 14.86 -13.69
C CYS A 82 -1.21 15.59 -14.28
N ASP A 83 -0.83 16.70 -13.66
CA ASP A 83 0.44 17.37 -13.94
C ASP A 83 1.62 16.67 -13.26
N TYR A 84 1.37 16.06 -12.11
CA TYR A 84 2.35 15.30 -11.37
C TYR A 84 1.74 14.15 -10.55
N VAL A 85 2.60 13.22 -10.19
CA VAL A 85 2.31 12.12 -9.26
C VAL A 85 3.51 11.94 -8.35
N ILE A 86 3.24 11.70 -7.06
CA ILE A 86 4.26 11.33 -6.10
C ILE A 86 3.97 9.91 -5.60
N GLN A 87 4.96 9.04 -5.70
CA GLN A 87 4.92 7.70 -5.10
C GLN A 87 5.85 7.66 -3.90
N ARG A 88 5.36 7.13 -2.79
CA ARG A 88 6.12 6.93 -1.57
C ARG A 88 6.73 5.55 -1.53
N HIS A 89 8.02 5.45 -1.27
CA HIS A 89 8.75 4.21 -1.06
C HIS A 89 9.27 4.12 0.36
N SER A 90 9.35 2.90 0.87
CA SER A 90 9.89 2.59 2.19
C SER A 90 11.02 1.59 2.07
N TYR A 91 12.25 2.05 2.27
CA TYR A 91 13.46 1.24 2.13
C TYR A 91 14.04 0.89 3.50
N ASN A 92 14.57 -0.32 3.64
CA ASN A 92 15.45 -0.64 4.75
C ASN A 92 16.85 -0.04 4.49
N LYS A 93 17.72 -0.04 5.51
CA LYS A 93 19.05 0.56 5.41
C LYS A 93 19.86 0.01 4.23
N GLN A 94 19.89 -1.31 4.06
CA GLN A 94 20.66 -1.95 3.00
C GLN A 94 20.12 -1.62 1.60
N GLN A 95 18.80 -1.69 1.42
CA GLN A 95 18.16 -1.31 0.16
C GLN A 95 18.41 0.16 -0.20
N PHE A 96 18.50 1.02 0.82
CA PHE A 96 18.78 2.43 0.63
C PHE A 96 20.28 2.66 0.28
N GLU A 97 21.19 1.89 0.89
CA GLU A 97 22.61 1.88 0.52
C GLU A 97 22.81 1.40 -0.93
N ASP A 98 22.08 0.36 -1.35
CA ASP A 98 22.11 -0.18 -2.73
C ASP A 98 21.69 0.87 -3.79
N LEU A 99 20.93 1.92 -3.40
CA LEU A 99 20.60 3.02 -4.32
C LEU A 99 21.83 3.82 -4.72
N ALA A 100 22.84 3.92 -3.85
CA ALA A 100 24.08 4.65 -4.16
C ALA A 100 24.91 3.95 -5.25
N GLU A 101 24.72 2.65 -5.45
CA GLU A 101 25.40 1.86 -6.47
C GLU A 101 24.74 1.97 -7.85
N LYS A 102 23.47 2.44 -7.88
CA LYS A 102 22.74 2.58 -9.13
C LYS A 102 23.21 3.79 -9.93
N PRO A 103 23.28 3.66 -11.27
CA PRO A 103 23.62 4.79 -12.11
C PRO A 103 22.59 5.93 -11.95
N MET A 104 23.07 7.16 -12.05
CA MET A 104 22.27 8.39 -11.92
C MET A 104 21.78 8.74 -10.51
N PHE A 105 22.10 7.95 -9.48
CA PHE A 105 21.87 8.34 -8.11
C PHE A 105 23.09 9.06 -7.54
N ASN A 106 22.85 10.10 -6.74
CA ASN A 106 23.90 10.84 -6.05
C ASN A 106 24.32 10.08 -4.77
N ALA A 107 25.45 9.39 -4.85
CA ALA A 107 25.98 8.61 -3.73
C ALA A 107 26.30 9.46 -2.49
N GLU A 108 26.68 10.74 -2.65
CA GLU A 108 26.93 11.64 -1.52
C GLU A 108 25.63 11.99 -0.81
N ALA A 109 24.58 12.34 -1.55
CA ALA A 109 23.27 12.61 -0.98
C ALA A 109 22.67 11.39 -0.25
N VAL A 110 22.88 10.17 -0.78
CA VAL A 110 22.47 8.94 -0.10
C VAL A 110 23.22 8.76 1.22
N LYS A 111 24.53 8.99 1.26
CA LYS A 111 25.33 8.92 2.48
C LYS A 111 24.90 9.94 3.54
N GLU A 112 24.68 11.19 3.13
CA GLU A 112 24.17 12.23 4.02
C GLU A 112 22.81 11.86 4.63
N CYS A 113 21.90 11.27 3.83
CA CYS A 113 20.61 10.79 4.33
C CYS A 113 20.76 9.62 5.32
N LEU A 114 21.72 8.73 5.09
CA LEU A 114 22.06 7.65 6.03
C LEU A 114 22.58 8.17 7.36
N GLU A 115 23.40 9.24 7.33
CA GLU A 115 23.92 9.90 8.53
C GLU A 115 22.82 10.62 9.33
N MET A 116 21.83 11.22 8.63
CA MET A 116 20.66 11.82 9.28
C MET A 116 19.76 10.79 9.97
N GLY A 117 19.81 9.54 9.53
CA GLY A 117 19.05 8.44 10.11
C GLY A 117 17.65 8.24 9.50
N PRO A 118 16.93 7.22 9.98
CA PRO A 118 15.61 6.85 9.48
C PRO A 118 14.59 7.99 9.64
N ASN A 119 13.82 8.27 8.60
CA ASN A 119 12.84 9.36 8.56
C ASN A 119 11.42 8.91 8.28
N TYR A 120 11.17 7.58 8.26
CA TYR A 120 9.85 7.05 7.97
C TYR A 120 8.84 7.44 9.06
N GLN A 121 7.74 8.05 8.65
CA GLN A 121 6.63 8.38 9.52
C GLN A 121 5.51 7.36 9.35
N THR A 122 5.16 6.70 10.46
CA THR A 122 4.05 5.74 10.52
C THR A 122 2.73 6.48 10.35
N ARG A 123 1.84 5.97 9.50
CA ARG A 123 0.51 6.54 9.30
C ARG A 123 -0.44 6.16 10.42
N GLY A 124 -1.51 6.93 10.60
CA GLY A 124 -2.49 6.67 11.65
C GLY A 124 -3.13 5.29 11.57
N PHE A 125 -3.44 4.79 10.36
CA PHE A 125 -4.01 3.45 10.20
C PHE A 125 -2.98 2.34 10.47
N GLU A 126 -1.72 2.52 10.08
CA GLU A 126 -0.62 1.58 10.40
C GLU A 126 -0.41 1.52 11.91
N SER A 127 -0.37 2.67 12.58
CA SER A 127 -0.27 2.76 14.03
C SER A 127 -1.41 1.99 14.71
N SER A 128 -2.65 2.16 14.27
CA SER A 128 -3.79 1.47 14.84
C SER A 128 -3.77 -0.05 14.62
N LEU A 129 -3.19 -0.53 13.50
CA LEU A 129 -2.98 -1.96 13.27
C LEU A 129 -1.92 -2.54 14.19
N TYR A 130 -0.80 -1.82 14.39
CA TYR A 130 0.28 -2.25 15.28
C TYR A 130 -0.15 -2.28 16.73
N ASP A 131 -0.89 -1.28 17.19
CA ASP A 131 -1.44 -1.22 18.56
C ASP A 131 -2.39 -2.40 18.81
N ARG A 132 -3.18 -2.77 17.81
CA ARG A 132 -4.12 -3.91 17.89
C ARG A 132 -3.43 -5.25 17.97
N GLU A 133 -2.29 -5.40 17.29
CA GLU A 133 -1.53 -6.65 17.21
C GLU A 133 -0.37 -6.73 18.20
N ASN A 134 -0.16 -5.72 19.05
CA ASN A 134 1.01 -5.56 19.92
C ASN A 134 2.36 -5.70 19.17
N ILE A 135 2.39 -5.35 17.90
CA ILE A 135 3.59 -5.40 17.09
C ILE A 135 4.37 -4.11 17.32
N THR A 136 5.58 -4.22 17.87
CA THR A 136 6.51 -3.09 17.92
C THR A 136 6.82 -2.64 16.50
N SER A 137 6.64 -1.37 16.21
CA SER A 137 6.80 -0.76 14.89
C SER A 137 8.03 -1.31 14.13
N ILE A 138 7.79 -2.13 13.13
CA ILE A 138 8.79 -2.70 12.22
C ILE A 138 9.46 -1.58 11.38
N TYR A 139 8.82 -0.42 11.30
CA TYR A 139 9.24 0.70 10.44
C TYR A 139 10.15 1.72 11.11
N LYS A 140 10.52 1.55 12.39
CA LYS A 140 11.40 2.50 13.12
C LYS A 140 12.75 2.77 12.43
N ASN A 141 13.21 1.83 11.60
CA ASN A 141 14.50 1.91 10.92
C ASN A 141 14.35 1.95 9.38
N ARG A 142 13.31 2.61 8.86
CA ARG A 142 13.11 2.74 7.43
C ARG A 142 13.32 4.16 6.96
N PHE A 143 13.75 4.24 5.70
CA PHE A 143 13.93 5.49 4.98
C PHE A 143 12.74 5.70 4.06
N GLU A 144 12.11 6.85 4.19
CA GLU A 144 11.06 7.29 3.29
C GLU A 144 11.66 8.01 2.11
N VAL A 145 11.34 7.55 0.92
CA VAL A 145 11.77 8.15 -0.33
C VAL A 145 10.54 8.48 -1.16
N LEU A 146 10.46 9.71 -1.61
CA LEU A 146 9.41 10.19 -2.48
C LEU A 146 9.92 10.18 -3.92
N GLU A 147 9.22 9.49 -4.79
CA GLU A 147 9.46 9.48 -6.22
C GLU A 147 8.45 10.39 -6.90
N TYR A 148 8.92 11.47 -7.43
CA TYR A 148 8.13 12.48 -8.15
C TYR A 148 8.20 12.21 -9.65
N TRP A 149 7.05 12.19 -10.29
CA TRP A 149 6.89 12.21 -11.73
C TRP A 149 6.03 13.42 -12.09
N GLY A 150 6.54 14.31 -12.90
CA GLY A 150 5.77 15.50 -13.27
C GLY A 150 6.56 16.47 -14.09
N ILE A 151 6.03 17.66 -14.21
CA ILE A 151 6.62 18.78 -14.94
C ILE A 151 7.20 19.80 -13.98
N ILE A 152 8.31 20.38 -14.36
CA ILE A 152 8.91 21.53 -13.67
C ILE A 152 9.25 22.63 -14.66
N ASP A 153 9.34 23.85 -14.17
CA ASP A 153 9.80 24.98 -14.97
C ASP A 153 11.27 24.81 -15.35
N ARG A 154 11.61 25.26 -16.55
CA ARG A 154 12.97 25.21 -17.07
C ARG A 154 13.99 25.89 -16.16
N LYS A 155 13.61 27.01 -15.53
CA LYS A 155 14.48 27.71 -14.57
C LYS A 155 14.88 26.83 -13.40
N THR A 156 13.91 26.13 -12.83
CA THR A 156 14.15 25.18 -11.72
C THR A 156 15.01 24.00 -12.16
N ALA A 157 14.81 23.51 -13.39
CA ALA A 157 15.63 22.44 -13.96
C ALA A 157 17.11 22.87 -14.11
N ASP A 158 17.33 24.09 -14.62
CA ASP A 158 18.66 24.67 -14.77
C ASP A 158 19.35 24.91 -13.40
N GLU A 159 18.61 25.42 -12.42
CA GLU A 159 19.10 25.61 -11.03
C GLU A 159 19.52 24.30 -10.38
N CYS A 160 18.82 23.20 -10.67
CA CYS A 160 19.16 21.88 -10.20
C CYS A 160 20.27 21.19 -11.01
N GLY A 161 20.75 21.81 -12.09
CA GLY A 161 21.79 21.24 -12.94
C GLY A 161 21.34 20.04 -13.76
N LEU A 162 20.05 19.93 -14.08
CA LEU A 162 19.50 18.85 -14.86
C LEU A 162 19.96 18.94 -16.32
N LEU A 163 20.45 17.83 -16.87
CA LEU A 163 20.68 17.68 -18.30
C LEU A 163 19.40 17.20 -18.98
N TYR A 164 18.89 18.01 -19.93
CA TYR A 164 17.66 17.69 -20.66
C TYR A 164 17.80 18.06 -22.14
N GLU A 165 17.05 17.38 -22.99
CA GLU A 165 17.02 17.60 -24.45
C GLU A 165 15.80 18.43 -24.91
N THR A 166 14.80 18.54 -24.03
CA THR A 166 13.55 19.25 -24.33
C THR A 166 13.76 20.74 -24.54
N THR A 167 13.19 21.31 -25.60
CA THR A 167 13.33 22.74 -25.97
C THR A 167 12.18 23.62 -25.43
N GLY A 168 11.19 23.04 -24.72
CA GLY A 168 10.03 23.75 -24.16
C GLY A 168 10.34 24.56 -22.91
N ASP A 169 9.36 25.36 -22.47
CA ASP A 169 9.44 26.13 -21.22
C ASP A 169 9.30 25.26 -19.96
N VAL A 170 8.79 24.05 -20.12
CA VAL A 170 8.62 23.05 -19.06
C VAL A 170 9.33 21.76 -19.41
N VAL A 171 9.88 21.10 -18.41
CA VAL A 171 10.59 19.82 -18.55
C VAL A 171 9.86 18.76 -17.73
N SER A 172 9.59 17.62 -18.36
CA SER A 172 9.04 16.44 -17.65
C SER A 172 10.17 15.68 -16.99
N ILE A 173 10.06 15.41 -15.70
CA ILE A 173 11.13 14.82 -14.90
C ILE A 173 10.67 13.62 -14.08
N ASN A 174 11.64 12.80 -13.70
CA ASN A 174 11.57 11.88 -12.59
C ASN A 174 12.59 12.29 -11.53
N ALA A 175 12.13 12.58 -10.32
CA ALA A 175 13.00 12.93 -9.20
C ALA A 175 12.76 12.03 -8.00
N TRP A 176 13.85 11.66 -7.32
CA TRP A 176 13.83 10.86 -6.10
C TRP A 176 14.37 11.70 -4.95
N ILE A 177 13.59 11.83 -3.89
CA ILE A 177 13.82 12.77 -2.80
C ILE A 177 13.72 12.02 -1.47
N CYS A 178 14.71 12.20 -0.60
CA CYS A 178 14.69 11.73 0.78
C CYS A 178 14.81 12.92 1.73
N GLY A 179 13.76 13.18 2.51
CA GLY A 179 13.70 14.38 3.34
C GLY A 179 13.81 15.67 2.52
N ASN A 180 14.92 16.38 2.66
CA ASN A 180 15.23 17.61 1.90
C ASN A 180 16.35 17.44 0.87
N LYS A 181 16.76 16.20 0.58
CA LYS A 181 17.86 15.91 -0.36
C LYS A 181 17.33 15.23 -1.61
N VAL A 182 17.76 15.71 -2.75
CA VAL A 182 17.49 15.08 -4.05
C VAL A 182 18.53 13.99 -4.27
N LEU A 183 18.04 12.74 -4.33
CA LEU A 183 18.89 11.56 -4.56
C LEU A 183 19.17 11.34 -6.05
N ARG A 184 18.19 11.66 -6.89
CA ARG A 184 18.25 11.52 -8.34
C ARG A 184 17.27 12.50 -8.97
N MET A 185 17.69 13.08 -10.10
CA MET A 185 16.80 13.85 -10.96
C MET A 185 17.21 13.59 -12.42
N VAL A 186 16.27 13.18 -13.24
CA VAL A 186 16.48 12.88 -14.65
C VAL A 186 15.29 13.35 -15.47
N GLU A 187 15.52 13.66 -16.75
CA GLU A 187 14.42 13.87 -17.69
C GLU A 187 13.62 12.59 -17.85
N ASN A 188 12.30 12.72 -17.98
CA ASN A 188 11.41 11.59 -18.14
C ASN A 188 11.67 10.88 -19.48
N PRO A 189 12.07 9.60 -19.47
CA PRO A 189 12.36 8.87 -20.70
C PRO A 189 11.11 8.42 -21.47
N PHE A 190 9.92 8.57 -20.89
CA PHE A 190 8.68 8.11 -21.50
C PHE A 190 8.06 9.17 -22.42
N SER A 191 7.87 8.80 -23.69
CA SER A 191 7.16 9.61 -24.67
C SER A 191 6.30 8.69 -25.55
N PRO A 192 5.05 9.03 -25.81
CA PRO A 192 4.29 10.24 -25.44
C PRO A 192 3.69 10.24 -24.03
N THR A 193 3.78 9.12 -23.31
CA THR A 193 3.19 8.95 -21.99
C THR A 193 4.04 9.67 -20.95
N ARG A 194 3.48 10.67 -20.27
CA ARG A 194 4.19 11.41 -19.21
C ARG A 194 4.39 10.62 -17.94
N LEU A 195 3.37 9.87 -17.54
CA LEU A 195 3.32 9.17 -16.25
C LEU A 195 3.26 7.66 -16.50
N PRO A 196 4.18 6.88 -15.91
CA PRO A 196 4.23 5.43 -16.10
C PRO A 196 3.26 4.68 -15.19
N TYR A 197 2.06 5.20 -15.00
CA TYR A 197 1.04 4.61 -14.14
C TYR A 197 -0.23 4.32 -14.92
N LEU A 198 -0.80 3.14 -14.65
CA LEU A 198 -2.15 2.76 -15.07
C LEU A 198 -3.03 2.72 -13.83
N VAL A 199 -4.05 3.56 -13.82
CA VAL A 199 -4.99 3.66 -12.71
C VAL A 199 -6.34 3.12 -13.15
N CYS A 200 -6.90 2.20 -12.38
CA CYS A 200 -8.16 1.54 -12.69
C CYS A 200 -9.10 1.66 -11.49
N PRO A 201 -10.13 2.51 -11.54
CA PRO A 201 -11.14 2.60 -10.50
C PRO A 201 -12.07 1.38 -10.56
N TYR A 202 -12.54 0.90 -9.40
CA TYR A 202 -13.56 -0.15 -9.30
C TYR A 202 -14.92 0.40 -9.71
N GLU A 203 -15.36 1.44 -9.04
CA GLU A 203 -16.52 2.23 -9.45
C GLU A 203 -16.06 3.66 -9.68
N LEU A 204 -16.30 4.17 -10.88
CA LEU A 204 -15.84 5.49 -11.28
C LEU A 204 -16.61 6.59 -10.55
N ASN A 205 -15.88 7.44 -9.83
CA ASN A 205 -16.41 8.71 -9.35
C ASN A 205 -15.91 9.84 -10.29
N PRO A 206 -16.78 10.48 -11.07
CA PRO A 206 -16.37 11.47 -12.06
C PRO A 206 -15.80 12.76 -11.46
N TYR A 207 -15.92 12.95 -10.14
CA TYR A 207 -15.49 14.16 -9.44
C TYR A 207 -14.25 13.97 -8.58
N GLN A 208 -13.73 12.75 -8.52
CA GLN A 208 -12.58 12.40 -7.68
C GLN A 208 -11.64 11.49 -8.44
N PHE A 209 -10.37 11.55 -8.10
CA PHE A 209 -9.34 10.68 -8.69
C PHE A 209 -9.53 9.22 -8.29
N PHE A 210 -9.84 8.97 -7.03
CA PHE A 210 -10.04 7.62 -6.51
C PHE A 210 -11.49 7.19 -6.69
N GLY A 211 -11.67 5.94 -7.13
CA GLY A 211 -12.97 5.30 -7.24
C GLY A 211 -13.51 4.81 -5.90
N VAL A 212 -14.73 4.31 -5.92
CA VAL A 212 -15.44 3.77 -4.76
C VAL A 212 -15.25 2.25 -4.70
N GLY A 213 -14.92 1.72 -3.52
CA GLY A 213 -14.70 0.28 -3.29
C GLY A 213 -15.96 -0.46 -2.85
N ILE A 214 -15.88 -1.79 -2.83
CA ILE A 214 -16.99 -2.65 -2.37
C ILE A 214 -17.37 -2.36 -0.91
N PRO A 215 -16.41 -2.22 0.06
CA PRO A 215 -16.76 -1.95 1.44
C PRO A 215 -17.51 -0.65 1.63
N GLU A 216 -17.12 0.41 0.90
CA GLU A 216 -17.77 1.71 0.95
C GLU A 216 -19.22 1.62 0.45
N ASN A 217 -19.45 0.95 -0.69
CA ASN A 217 -20.79 0.72 -1.24
C ASN A 217 -21.68 -0.15 -0.33
N MET A 218 -21.09 -0.99 0.48
CA MET A 218 -21.81 -1.90 1.37
C MET A 218 -21.99 -1.36 2.80
N GLU A 219 -21.38 -0.25 3.15
CA GLU A 219 -21.32 0.26 4.53
C GLU A 219 -22.71 0.43 5.15
N ASP A 220 -23.62 1.11 4.47
CA ASP A 220 -24.99 1.34 4.96
C ASP A 220 -25.76 0.03 5.14
N SER A 221 -25.68 -0.87 4.17
CA SER A 221 -26.33 -2.18 4.24
C SER A 221 -25.77 -3.03 5.37
N GLN A 222 -24.47 -3.00 5.59
CA GLN A 222 -23.79 -3.72 6.67
C GLN A 222 -24.19 -3.14 8.04
N MET A 223 -24.32 -1.82 8.15
CA MET A 223 -24.76 -1.16 9.38
C MET A 223 -26.17 -1.60 9.77
N VAL A 224 -27.11 -1.62 8.81
CA VAL A 224 -28.49 -2.07 9.02
C VAL A 224 -28.53 -3.55 9.42
N MET A 225 -27.77 -4.40 8.72
CA MET A 225 -27.70 -5.84 9.02
C MET A 225 -27.15 -6.08 10.43
N ASN A 226 -26.11 -5.37 10.83
CA ASN A 226 -25.54 -5.45 12.18
C ASN A 226 -26.54 -5.01 13.25
N GLY A 227 -27.34 -3.94 12.96
CA GLY A 227 -28.41 -3.49 13.83
C GLY A 227 -29.49 -4.57 14.03
N HIS A 228 -29.95 -5.19 12.96
CA HIS A 228 -30.93 -6.28 13.04
C HIS A 228 -30.39 -7.51 13.79
N ALA A 229 -29.13 -7.89 13.55
CA ALA A 229 -28.50 -8.99 14.26
C ALA A 229 -28.44 -8.73 15.78
N ARG A 230 -28.06 -7.51 16.19
CA ARG A 230 -28.05 -7.13 17.61
C ARG A 230 -29.46 -7.18 18.22
N MET A 231 -30.46 -6.59 17.53
CA MET A 231 -31.84 -6.65 18.00
C MET A 231 -32.37 -8.08 18.13
N ALA A 232 -32.01 -8.97 17.21
CA ALA A 232 -32.37 -10.37 17.29
C ALA A 232 -31.74 -11.08 18.51
N ILE A 233 -30.48 -10.81 18.80
CA ILE A 233 -29.76 -11.32 19.97
C ILE A 233 -30.41 -10.79 21.27
N ASP A 234 -30.70 -9.49 21.32
CA ASP A 234 -31.34 -8.87 22.47
C ASP A 234 -32.75 -9.46 22.73
N ASN A 235 -33.55 -9.66 21.65
CA ASN A 235 -34.85 -10.31 21.75
C ASN A 235 -34.76 -11.75 22.23
N LEU A 236 -33.74 -12.50 21.75
CA LEU A 236 -33.50 -13.87 22.25
C LEU A 236 -33.10 -13.88 23.73
N ALA A 237 -32.28 -12.91 24.15
CA ALA A 237 -31.90 -12.76 25.55
C ALA A 237 -33.13 -12.43 26.45
N LEU A 238 -34.00 -11.51 25.99
CA LEU A 238 -35.23 -11.18 26.69
C LEU A 238 -36.23 -12.34 26.71
N ALA A 239 -36.42 -13.05 25.60
CA ALA A 239 -37.30 -14.19 25.49
C ALA A 239 -36.80 -15.42 26.29
N GLY A 240 -35.46 -15.59 26.37
CA GLY A 240 -34.81 -16.64 27.11
C GLY A 240 -34.77 -16.40 28.62
N ASN A 241 -34.83 -15.15 29.03
CA ASN A 241 -34.92 -14.78 30.45
C ASN A 241 -36.38 -14.64 30.83
N LEU A 242 -36.89 -15.66 31.57
CA LEU A 242 -38.22 -15.62 32.09
C LEU A 242 -38.39 -14.42 33.05
N VAL A 243 -39.30 -13.53 32.73
CA VAL A 243 -39.72 -12.44 33.63
C VAL A 243 -40.88 -12.96 34.47
N PHE A 244 -40.72 -12.93 35.77
CA PHE A 244 -41.75 -13.37 36.72
C PHE A 244 -42.36 -12.14 37.38
N ASP A 245 -43.66 -12.05 37.36
CA ASP A 245 -44.44 -11.18 38.24
C ASP A 245 -44.72 -11.97 39.53
N VAL A 246 -44.20 -11.48 40.65
CA VAL A 246 -44.29 -12.21 41.94
C VAL A 246 -44.93 -11.29 42.97
N ASP A 247 -46.04 -11.74 43.54
CA ASP A 247 -46.67 -11.06 44.67
C ASP A 247 -45.85 -11.29 45.95
N GLU A 248 -45.16 -10.23 46.38
CA GLU A 248 -44.29 -10.27 47.58
C GLU A 248 -45.04 -10.62 48.86
N THR A 249 -46.36 -10.34 48.94
CA THR A 249 -47.16 -10.62 50.09
C THR A 249 -47.37 -12.13 50.34
N MET A 250 -47.23 -12.92 49.30
CA MET A 250 -47.40 -14.37 49.32
C MET A 250 -46.07 -15.14 49.54
N LEU A 251 -44.96 -14.43 49.59
CA LEU A 251 -43.65 -15.05 49.78
C LEU A 251 -43.21 -15.07 51.25
N VAL A 252 -42.37 -16.01 51.61
CA VAL A 252 -41.76 -16.08 52.94
C VAL A 252 -40.78 -14.90 53.07
N PRO A 253 -40.88 -14.06 54.13
CA PRO A 253 -39.99 -12.92 54.34
C PRO A 253 -38.53 -13.31 54.32
N GLY A 254 -37.71 -12.52 53.57
CA GLY A 254 -36.25 -12.74 53.46
C GLY A 254 -35.83 -13.74 52.40
N GLN A 255 -36.73 -14.19 51.53
CA GLN A 255 -36.41 -15.07 50.41
C GLN A 255 -35.70 -14.32 49.31
N ASP A 256 -34.52 -14.82 48.84
CA ASP A 256 -33.82 -14.24 47.70
C ASP A 256 -34.63 -14.40 46.39
N MET A 257 -34.89 -13.29 45.70
CA MET A 257 -35.69 -13.24 44.46
C MET A 257 -34.89 -13.58 43.20
N LYS A 258 -33.57 -13.79 43.27
CA LYS A 258 -32.78 -14.21 42.13
C LYS A 258 -33.24 -15.52 41.56
N VAL A 259 -33.55 -15.56 40.27
CA VAL A 259 -34.00 -16.75 39.54
C VAL A 259 -32.79 -17.47 38.96
N PHE A 260 -32.67 -18.75 39.21
CA PHE A 260 -31.68 -19.65 38.60
C PHE A 260 -32.26 -21.03 38.39
N PRO A 261 -31.76 -21.86 37.49
CA PRO A 261 -32.27 -23.21 37.27
C PRO A 261 -32.33 -24.04 38.54
N GLY A 262 -33.51 -24.64 38.82
CA GLY A 262 -33.72 -25.45 40.02
C GLY A 262 -34.08 -24.67 41.29
N LYS A 263 -34.31 -23.35 41.22
CA LYS A 263 -34.75 -22.56 42.37
C LYS A 263 -36.17 -22.92 42.77
N ILE A 264 -36.38 -23.13 44.08
CA ILE A 264 -37.68 -23.41 44.69
C ILE A 264 -38.16 -22.17 45.45
N PHE A 265 -39.29 -21.62 45.05
CA PHE A 265 -39.98 -20.59 45.81
C PHE A 265 -40.92 -21.22 46.85
N ARG A 266 -40.76 -20.82 48.10
CA ARG A 266 -41.69 -21.27 49.21
C ARG A 266 -42.80 -20.25 49.28
N ARG A 267 -44.05 -20.76 49.33
CA ARG A 267 -45.25 -19.95 49.44
C ARG A 267 -45.82 -20.12 50.85
N GLN A 268 -46.30 -19.03 51.44
CA GLN A 268 -47.10 -19.13 52.66
C GLN A 268 -48.42 -19.76 52.29
N SER A 269 -48.84 -20.79 53.08
CA SER A 269 -50.17 -21.32 52.97
C SER A 269 -51.13 -20.31 53.60
N GLY A 270 -52.05 -19.79 52.83
CA GLY A 270 -53.15 -18.97 53.29
C GLY A 270 -54.19 -19.88 54.01
#